data_8cc9f3538b1fe398e7294b5d74adb0b0
#
_entry.id   8cc9f3538b1fe398e7294b5d74adb0b0
#
_cell.length_a   1.000
_cell.length_b   1.000
_cell.length_c   1.000
_cell.angle_alpha   90.00
_cell.angle_beta   90.00
_cell.angle_gamma   90.00
#
_symmetry.space_group_name_H-M   'P 1'
#
loop_
_entity.id
_entity.type
_entity.pdbx_description
1 polymer ?
#
loop_
_entity_poly.entity_id
_entity_poly.type
_entity_poly.pdbx_seq_one_letter_code
_entity_poly.pdbx_strand_id
1 'polypeptide(L)'
;MAVNSYYLKARLFPTALTAIPALFLYNKFVSSLYHDKLENIYEALPAITDVMLSSAIVFLLVQINRFVSKEVFQKFYFQDEVRMPTTNLLLKSNTELETTIKQKIEDKIKSKFNITLLTETEESADEQRARKLIVSTVSQTRNILRDNEMLLQH
;
A
#
# COMPACT_ATOMS: atom_id res chain seq x y z
N MET A 1 3.75 15.82 17.42
CA MET A 1 3.30 15.08 16.23
C MET A 1 2.71 13.75 16.69
N ALA A 2 1.43 13.55 16.55
CA ALA A 2 0.83 12.26 16.86
C ALA A 2 1.23 11.26 15.76
N VAL A 3 1.93 10.22 16.12
CA VAL A 3 2.28 9.14 15.18
C VAL A 3 0.98 8.44 14.79
N ASN A 4 0.63 8.51 13.53
CA ASN A 4 -0.61 7.92 13.02
C ASN A 4 -0.58 6.39 13.27
N SER A 5 -1.52 5.90 14.08
CA SER A 5 -1.67 4.48 14.44
C SER A 5 -1.71 3.55 13.21
N TYR A 6 -2.26 4.04 12.11
CA TYR A 6 -2.27 3.32 10.84
C TYR A 6 -0.85 3.14 10.27
N TYR A 7 -0.02 4.18 10.32
CA TYR A 7 1.37 4.08 9.85
C TYR A 7 2.18 3.04 10.64
N LEU A 8 2.03 3.05 11.95
CA LEU A 8 2.67 2.07 12.83
C LEU A 8 2.26 0.63 12.50
N LYS A 9 0.95 0.37 12.44
CA LYS A 9 0.41 -0.99 12.27
C LYS A 9 0.57 -1.52 10.85
N ALA A 10 0.31 -0.69 9.83
CA ALA A 10 0.27 -1.14 8.45
C ALA A 10 1.62 -1.09 7.72
N ARG A 11 2.55 -0.27 8.19
CA ARG A 11 3.83 -0.08 7.52
C ARG A 11 5.03 -0.42 8.38
N LEU A 12 5.11 0.14 9.57
CA LEU A 12 6.30 0.00 10.39
C LEU A 12 6.42 -1.40 10.99
N PHE A 13 5.33 -1.97 11.48
CA PHE A 13 5.35 -3.30 12.10
C PHE A 13 5.75 -4.42 11.13
N PRO A 14 5.14 -4.57 9.93
CA PRO A 14 5.57 -5.57 8.95
C PRO A 14 7.02 -5.38 8.52
N THR A 15 7.45 -4.12 8.34
CA THR A 15 8.83 -3.82 7.94
C THR A 15 9.82 -4.15 9.04
N ALA A 16 9.51 -3.85 10.30
CA ALA A 16 10.34 -4.22 11.44
C ALA A 16 10.50 -5.74 11.54
N LEU A 17 9.41 -6.48 11.31
CA LEU A 17 9.44 -7.95 11.32
C LEU A 17 10.36 -8.51 10.22
N THR A 18 10.30 -7.95 9.02
CA THR A 18 11.18 -8.36 7.91
C THR A 18 12.61 -7.85 8.06
N ALA A 19 12.83 -6.79 8.83
CA ALA A 19 14.18 -6.27 9.10
C ALA A 19 14.99 -7.18 10.02
N ILE A 20 14.37 -7.93 10.92
CA ILE A 20 15.07 -8.80 11.88
C ILE A 20 15.99 -9.82 11.18
N PRO A 21 15.52 -10.65 10.21
CA PRO A 21 16.38 -11.55 9.46
C PRO A 21 17.49 -10.83 8.67
N ALA A 22 17.17 -9.68 8.08
CA ALA A 22 18.13 -8.91 7.31
C ALA A 22 19.25 -8.33 8.19
N LEU A 23 18.91 -7.82 9.39
CA LEU A 23 19.88 -7.36 10.37
C LEU A 23 20.76 -8.50 10.89
N PHE A 24 20.19 -9.68 11.09
CA PHE A 24 20.96 -10.87 11.48
C PHE A 24 21.95 -11.29 10.41
N LEU A 25 21.52 -11.32 9.13
CA LEU A 25 22.41 -11.62 8.00
C LEU A 25 23.49 -10.54 7.85
N TYR A 26 23.14 -9.27 7.98
CA TYR A 26 24.10 -8.17 7.98
C TYR A 26 25.17 -8.37 9.06
N ASN A 27 24.75 -8.59 10.29
CA ASN A 27 25.66 -8.78 11.42
C ASN A 27 26.58 -10.00 11.21
N LYS A 28 26.06 -11.10 10.67
CA LYS A 28 26.83 -12.32 10.45
C LYS A 28 27.82 -12.24 9.29
N PHE A 29 27.44 -11.59 8.18
CA PHE A 29 28.23 -11.64 6.93
C PHE A 29 28.90 -10.32 6.58
N VAL A 30 28.31 -9.20 6.93
CA VAL A 30 28.75 -7.88 6.45
C VAL A 30 29.58 -7.16 7.52
N SER A 31 29.19 -7.26 8.80
CA SER A 31 29.92 -6.56 9.86
C SER A 31 31.38 -7.01 9.96
N SER A 32 31.64 -8.32 9.75
CA SER A 32 32.99 -8.87 9.78
C SER A 32 33.88 -8.34 8.66
N LEU A 33 33.32 -7.98 7.50
CA LEU A 33 34.07 -7.44 6.36
C LEU A 33 34.50 -5.98 6.52
N TYR A 34 33.76 -5.23 7.33
CA TYR A 34 33.97 -3.79 7.50
C TYR A 34 34.54 -3.43 8.87
N HIS A 35 34.61 -4.39 9.80
CA HIS A 35 35.08 -4.14 11.16
C HIS A 35 36.46 -3.46 11.17
N ASP A 36 37.40 -4.00 10.43
CA ASP A 36 38.78 -3.49 10.37
C ASP A 36 38.90 -2.09 9.73
N LYS A 37 37.97 -1.74 8.82
CA LYS A 37 37.98 -0.44 8.12
C LYS A 37 37.27 0.68 8.88
N LEU A 38 36.37 0.31 9.77
CA LEU A 38 35.55 1.25 10.55
C LEU A 38 35.97 1.28 12.03
N GLU A 39 37.04 0.57 12.39
CA GLU A 39 37.51 0.41 13.77
C GLU A 39 37.68 1.77 14.48
N ASN A 40 38.32 2.75 13.82
CA ASN A 40 38.49 4.10 14.38
C ASN A 40 37.15 4.84 14.66
N ILE A 41 36.12 4.56 13.88
CA ILE A 41 34.78 5.18 14.05
C ILE A 41 34.00 4.43 15.13
N TYR A 42 34.12 3.09 15.17
CA TYR A 42 33.50 2.26 16.21
C TYR A 42 34.10 2.50 17.60
N GLU A 43 35.41 2.71 17.69
CA GLU A 43 36.07 3.04 18.96
C GLU A 43 35.62 4.40 19.53
N ALA A 44 35.41 5.39 18.66
CA ALA A 44 35.03 6.73 19.09
C ALA A 44 33.58 6.81 19.59
N LEU A 45 32.64 6.12 18.92
CA LEU A 45 31.20 6.23 19.19
C LEU A 45 30.44 4.90 18.89
N PRO A 46 30.75 3.80 19.58
CA PRO A 46 30.24 2.48 19.21
C PRO A 46 28.70 2.40 19.27
N ALA A 47 28.09 2.89 20.32
CA ALA A 47 26.63 2.82 20.49
C ALA A 47 25.87 3.69 19.46
N ILE A 48 26.40 4.85 19.12
CA ILE A 48 25.77 5.74 18.14
C ILE A 48 25.89 5.17 16.72
N THR A 49 27.04 4.60 16.38
CA THR A 49 27.27 3.99 15.08
C THR A 49 26.35 2.80 14.84
N ASP A 50 26.17 1.94 15.82
CA ASP A 50 25.27 0.77 15.70
C ASP A 50 23.80 1.20 15.55
N VAL A 51 23.36 2.19 16.30
CA VAL A 51 21.98 2.72 16.19
C VAL A 51 21.76 3.40 14.84
N MET A 52 22.72 4.22 14.38
CA MET A 52 22.60 4.90 13.08
C MET A 52 22.59 3.89 11.92
N LEU A 53 23.48 2.91 11.95
CA LEU A 53 23.58 1.89 10.91
C LEU A 53 22.32 1.01 10.86
N SER A 54 21.84 0.55 12.03
CA SER A 54 20.61 -0.22 12.13
C SER A 54 19.40 0.57 11.64
N SER A 55 19.31 1.85 11.98
CA SER A 55 18.26 2.75 11.51
C SER A 55 18.31 2.95 10.01
N ALA A 56 19.49 3.10 9.42
CA ALA A 56 19.69 3.25 7.97
C ALA A 56 19.23 1.97 7.23
N ILE A 57 19.56 0.79 7.74
CA ILE A 57 19.13 -0.49 7.17
C ILE A 57 17.61 -0.64 7.23
N VAL A 58 17.00 -0.34 8.38
CA VAL A 58 15.54 -0.39 8.51
C VAL A 58 14.89 0.59 7.53
N PHE A 59 15.41 1.80 7.42
CA PHE A 59 14.91 2.80 6.46
C PHE A 59 15.03 2.30 5.02
N LEU A 60 16.17 1.73 4.63
CA LEU A 60 16.38 1.15 3.31
C LEU A 60 15.37 0.05 3.01
N LEU A 61 15.14 -0.87 3.96
CA LEU A 61 14.16 -1.95 3.82
C LEU A 61 12.73 -1.43 3.67
N VAL A 62 12.37 -0.36 4.38
CA VAL A 62 11.07 0.32 4.18
C VAL A 62 10.93 0.82 2.74
N GLN A 63 11.98 1.43 2.19
CA GLN A 63 11.95 1.93 0.82
C GLN A 63 11.88 0.79 -0.21
N ILE A 64 12.66 -0.27 -0.01
CA ILE A 64 12.61 -1.46 -0.88
C ILE A 64 11.22 -2.10 -0.85
N ASN A 65 10.64 -2.32 0.33
CA ASN A 65 9.29 -2.88 0.47
C ASN A 65 8.24 -1.98 -0.22
N ARG A 66 8.37 -0.67 -0.08
CA ARG A 66 7.49 0.28 -0.76
C ARG A 66 7.63 0.22 -2.28
N PHE A 67 8.86 0.13 -2.78
CA PHE A 67 9.15 -0.01 -4.20
C PHE A 67 8.57 -1.31 -4.76
N VAL A 68 8.85 -2.44 -4.12
CA VAL A 68 8.34 -3.75 -4.53
C VAL A 68 6.81 -3.78 -4.52
N SER A 69 6.17 -3.26 -3.46
CA SER A 69 4.72 -3.16 -3.39
C SER A 69 4.12 -2.36 -4.55
N LYS A 70 4.74 -1.23 -4.88
CA LYS A 70 4.21 -0.34 -5.91
C LYS A 70 4.51 -0.86 -7.32
N GLU A 71 5.78 -1.19 -7.59
CA GLU A 71 6.21 -1.54 -8.96
C GLU A 71 5.87 -2.98 -9.34
N VAL A 72 5.96 -3.92 -8.38
CA VAL A 72 5.68 -5.32 -8.67
C VAL A 72 4.20 -5.64 -8.47
N PHE A 73 3.67 -5.44 -7.26
CA PHE A 73 2.30 -5.84 -7.00
C PHE A 73 1.26 -4.94 -7.65
N GLN A 74 1.40 -3.63 -7.56
CA GLN A 74 0.40 -2.72 -8.10
C GLN A 74 0.42 -2.74 -9.64
N LYS A 75 1.59 -2.69 -10.25
CA LYS A 75 1.74 -2.60 -11.70
C LYS A 75 1.54 -3.94 -12.41
N PHE A 76 2.21 -5.01 -11.93
CA PHE A 76 2.14 -6.31 -12.61
C PHE A 76 0.93 -7.13 -12.17
N TYR A 77 0.65 -7.23 -10.88
CA TYR A 77 -0.40 -8.11 -10.38
C TYR A 77 -1.78 -7.46 -10.49
N PHE A 78 -1.91 -6.20 -10.09
CA PHE A 78 -3.20 -5.49 -10.12
C PHE A 78 -3.43 -4.62 -11.36
N GLN A 79 -2.47 -4.56 -12.30
CA GLN A 79 -2.58 -3.78 -13.52
C GLN A 79 -3.12 -2.36 -13.28
N ASP A 80 -2.42 -1.60 -12.44
CA ASP A 80 -2.80 -0.24 -12.04
C ASP A 80 -4.23 -0.15 -11.47
N GLU A 81 -4.56 -1.04 -10.54
CA GLU A 81 -5.85 -1.12 -9.85
C GLU A 81 -7.00 -1.73 -10.68
N VAL A 82 -6.85 -1.97 -11.96
CA VAL A 82 -7.90 -2.52 -12.83
C VAL A 82 -8.33 -3.93 -12.40
N ARG A 83 -7.40 -4.71 -11.84
CA ARG A 83 -7.65 -6.06 -11.31
C ARG A 83 -7.76 -6.14 -9.79
N MET A 84 -7.90 -5.01 -9.11
CA MET A 84 -8.10 -5.05 -7.66
C MET A 84 -9.41 -5.75 -7.28
N PRO A 85 -9.45 -6.40 -6.10
CA PRO A 85 -10.69 -7.03 -5.59
C PRO A 85 -11.88 -6.06 -5.55
N THR A 86 -11.65 -4.81 -5.15
CA THR A 86 -12.69 -3.77 -5.14
C THR A 86 -13.28 -3.50 -6.51
N THR A 87 -12.44 -3.50 -7.55
CA THR A 87 -12.88 -3.33 -8.94
C THR A 87 -13.70 -4.54 -9.40
N ASN A 88 -13.24 -5.76 -9.08
CA ASN A 88 -13.94 -6.98 -9.41
C ASN A 88 -15.31 -7.06 -8.72
N LEU A 89 -15.40 -6.73 -7.44
CA LEU A 89 -16.65 -6.77 -6.66
C LEU A 89 -17.71 -5.80 -7.19
N LEU A 90 -17.31 -4.67 -7.77
CA LEU A 90 -18.24 -3.66 -8.30
C LEU A 90 -18.68 -3.90 -9.74
N LEU A 91 -18.06 -4.86 -10.43
CA LEU A 91 -18.56 -5.28 -11.75
C LEU A 91 -19.97 -5.90 -11.64
N LYS A 92 -20.82 -5.63 -12.62
CA LYS A 92 -22.17 -6.21 -12.68
C LYS A 92 -22.11 -7.73 -12.81
N SER A 93 -21.18 -8.22 -13.63
CA SER A 93 -20.93 -9.65 -13.87
C SER A 93 -20.47 -10.43 -12.64
N ASN A 94 -19.94 -9.77 -11.61
CA ASN A 94 -19.50 -10.43 -10.39
C ASN A 94 -20.71 -10.78 -9.50
N THR A 95 -20.76 -12.01 -8.99
CA THR A 95 -21.89 -12.52 -8.16
C THR A 95 -21.56 -12.61 -6.67
N GLU A 96 -20.31 -12.30 -6.28
CA GLU A 96 -19.87 -12.38 -4.86
C GLU A 96 -20.53 -11.31 -3.98
N LEU A 97 -20.82 -10.14 -4.56
CA LEU A 97 -21.49 -9.06 -3.85
C LEU A 97 -22.97 -9.04 -4.23
N GLU A 98 -23.82 -9.02 -3.23
CA GLU A 98 -25.29 -8.99 -3.39
C GLU A 98 -25.75 -7.78 -4.22
N THR A 99 -26.69 -7.98 -5.12
CA THR A 99 -27.18 -6.97 -6.07
C THR A 99 -27.76 -5.75 -5.36
N THR A 100 -28.44 -5.95 -4.24
CA THR A 100 -28.98 -4.87 -3.41
C THR A 100 -27.89 -3.96 -2.83
N ILE A 101 -26.74 -4.53 -2.46
CA ILE A 101 -25.60 -3.78 -1.95
C ILE A 101 -24.94 -3.01 -3.09
N LYS A 102 -24.75 -3.64 -4.26
CA LYS A 102 -24.22 -2.96 -5.46
C LYS A 102 -25.08 -1.74 -5.81
N GLN A 103 -26.38 -1.91 -5.84
CA GLN A 103 -27.29 -0.83 -6.18
C GLN A 103 -27.20 0.34 -5.21
N LYS A 104 -27.14 0.07 -3.89
CA LYS A 104 -26.90 1.12 -2.87
C LYS A 104 -25.58 1.87 -3.07
N ILE A 105 -24.52 1.15 -3.45
CA ILE A 105 -23.21 1.76 -3.74
C ILE A 105 -23.30 2.65 -4.97
N GLU A 106 -23.93 2.18 -6.05
CA GLU A 106 -24.14 2.94 -7.29
C GLU A 106 -24.96 4.21 -7.05
N ASP A 107 -26.05 4.12 -6.30
CA ASP A 107 -26.87 5.28 -5.95
C ASP A 107 -26.06 6.31 -5.15
N LYS A 108 -25.20 5.85 -4.24
CA LYS A 108 -24.29 6.72 -3.50
C LYS A 108 -23.24 7.37 -4.42
N ILE A 109 -22.65 6.60 -5.33
CA ILE A 109 -21.69 7.09 -6.31
C ILE A 109 -22.37 8.16 -7.18
N LYS A 110 -23.53 7.87 -7.71
CA LYS A 110 -24.30 8.79 -8.54
C LYS A 110 -24.66 10.07 -7.78
N SER A 111 -25.12 9.94 -6.55
CA SER A 111 -25.52 11.11 -5.73
C SER A 111 -24.36 11.99 -5.29
N LYS A 112 -23.19 11.42 -5.03
CA LYS A 112 -22.02 12.13 -4.50
C LYS A 112 -21.08 12.65 -5.58
N PHE A 113 -20.92 11.91 -6.68
CA PHE A 113 -19.92 12.18 -7.70
C PHE A 113 -20.54 12.51 -9.07
N ASN A 114 -21.86 12.37 -9.20
CA ASN A 114 -22.57 12.49 -10.48
C ASN A 114 -22.01 11.56 -11.57
N ILE A 115 -21.48 10.40 -11.14
CA ILE A 115 -20.95 9.35 -12.02
C ILE A 115 -21.99 8.23 -12.09
N THR A 116 -22.35 7.84 -13.30
CA THR A 116 -23.17 6.64 -13.54
C THR A 116 -22.28 5.52 -14.00
N LEU A 117 -22.30 4.40 -13.29
CA LEU A 117 -21.58 3.17 -13.70
C LEU A 117 -22.29 2.57 -14.92
N LEU A 118 -21.55 1.77 -15.69
CA LEU A 118 -22.06 1.12 -16.89
C LEU A 118 -23.14 0.10 -16.54
N THR A 119 -24.06 -0.09 -17.45
CA THR A 119 -25.06 -1.16 -17.39
C THR A 119 -24.41 -2.51 -17.69
N GLU A 120 -25.09 -3.61 -17.38
CA GLU A 120 -24.59 -4.97 -17.63
C GLU A 120 -24.30 -5.22 -19.11
N THR A 121 -25.12 -4.67 -20.00
CA THR A 121 -24.94 -4.77 -21.45
C THR A 121 -23.72 -3.99 -21.94
N GLU A 122 -23.51 -2.78 -21.40
CA GLU A 122 -22.35 -1.95 -21.73
C GLU A 122 -21.06 -2.53 -21.16
N GLU A 123 -21.13 -3.10 -19.95
CA GLU A 123 -20.00 -3.81 -19.31
C GLU A 123 -19.58 -5.01 -20.14
N SER A 124 -20.56 -5.81 -20.60
CA SER A 124 -20.29 -6.98 -21.44
C SER A 124 -19.70 -6.62 -22.79
N ALA A 125 -20.03 -5.43 -23.33
CA ALA A 125 -19.45 -4.93 -24.56
C ALA A 125 -18.00 -4.41 -24.40
N ASP A 126 -17.69 -3.77 -23.28
CA ASP A 126 -16.35 -3.25 -22.97
C ASP A 126 -16.06 -3.31 -21.46
N GLU A 127 -15.64 -4.47 -21.00
CA GLU A 127 -15.28 -4.71 -19.60
C GLU A 127 -14.09 -3.84 -19.14
N GLN A 128 -13.13 -3.56 -20.02
CA GLN A 128 -11.99 -2.71 -19.69
C GLN A 128 -12.41 -1.28 -19.38
N ARG A 129 -13.35 -0.75 -20.12
CA ARG A 129 -13.91 0.57 -19.88
C ARG A 129 -14.67 0.61 -18.53
N ALA A 130 -15.45 -0.41 -18.26
CA ALA A 130 -16.16 -0.55 -16.99
C ALA A 130 -15.18 -0.56 -15.80
N ARG A 131 -14.12 -1.36 -15.87
CA ARG A 131 -13.07 -1.43 -14.87
C ARG A 131 -12.38 -0.08 -14.64
N LYS A 132 -11.98 0.61 -15.70
CA LYS A 132 -11.36 1.94 -15.60
C LYS A 132 -12.28 2.97 -14.95
N LEU A 133 -13.57 2.94 -15.27
CA LEU A 133 -14.56 3.83 -14.66
C LEU A 133 -14.69 3.56 -13.15
N ILE A 134 -14.75 2.29 -12.75
CA ILE A 134 -14.79 1.89 -11.34
C ILE A 134 -13.52 2.36 -10.62
N VAL A 135 -12.33 2.11 -11.18
CA VAL A 135 -11.05 2.55 -10.60
C VAL A 135 -11.02 4.07 -10.39
N SER A 136 -11.45 4.84 -11.41
CA SER A 136 -11.54 6.31 -11.31
C SER A 136 -12.46 6.74 -10.18
N THR A 137 -13.63 6.12 -10.07
CA THR A 137 -14.62 6.41 -9.02
C THR A 137 -14.10 6.07 -7.63
N VAL A 138 -13.48 4.90 -7.47
CA VAL A 138 -12.87 4.47 -6.19
C VAL A 138 -11.72 5.43 -5.80
N SER A 139 -10.92 5.86 -6.77
CA SER A 139 -9.84 6.82 -6.53
C SER A 139 -10.36 8.18 -6.07
N GLN A 140 -11.43 8.69 -6.68
CA GLN A 140 -12.08 9.94 -6.24
C GLN A 140 -12.65 9.80 -4.84
N THR A 141 -13.34 8.70 -4.54
CA THR A 141 -13.87 8.41 -3.19
C THR A 141 -12.75 8.39 -2.16
N ARG A 142 -11.64 7.73 -2.46
CA ARG A 142 -10.47 7.63 -1.58
C ARG A 142 -9.85 9.01 -1.31
N ASN A 143 -9.76 9.87 -2.33
CA ASN A 143 -9.23 11.23 -2.17
C ASN A 143 -10.12 12.07 -1.24
N ILE A 144 -11.43 12.04 -1.42
CA ILE A 144 -12.38 12.76 -0.56
C ILE A 144 -12.33 12.26 0.89
N LEU A 145 -12.25 10.94 1.09
CA LEU A 145 -12.13 10.35 2.42
C LEU A 145 -10.82 10.75 3.11
N ARG A 146 -9.72 10.80 2.35
CA ARG A 146 -8.41 11.19 2.87
C ARG A 146 -8.38 12.66 3.32
N ASP A 147 -9.06 13.53 2.59
CA ASP A 147 -9.11 14.96 2.90
C ASP A 147 -10.08 15.28 4.04
N ASN A 148 -10.87 14.29 4.48
CA ASN A 148 -11.84 14.45 5.54
C ASN A 148 -11.39 13.71 6.81
N GLU A 149 -10.65 14.43 7.69
CA GLU A 149 -10.07 13.87 8.93
C GLU A 149 -11.12 13.22 9.86
N MET A 150 -12.37 13.71 9.85
CA MET A 150 -13.46 13.14 10.67
C MET A 150 -13.84 11.71 10.25
N LEU A 151 -13.65 11.34 8.99
CA LEU A 151 -14.00 10.01 8.48
C LEU A 151 -12.86 8.99 8.65
N LEU A 152 -11.65 9.46 8.98
CA LEU A 152 -10.49 8.61 9.23
C LEU A 152 -10.35 8.15 10.69
N GLN A 153 -11.22 8.64 11.60
CA GLN A 153 -11.18 8.35 13.04
C GLN A 153 -12.10 7.20 13.48
N HIS A 154 -12.82 6.57 12.55
CA HIS A 154 -13.74 5.45 12.84
C HIS A 154 -13.29 4.15 12.21
#